data_214dd184e21162899e87bfd3a7c38413
#
_entry.id   214dd184e21162899e87bfd3a7c38413
#
_cell.length_a   1.000
_cell.length_b   1.000
_cell.length_c   1.000
_cell.angle_alpha   90.00
_cell.angle_beta   90.00
_cell.angle_gamma   90.00
#
_symmetry.space_group_name_H-M   'P 1'
#
loop_
_entity.id
_entity.type
_entity.pdbx_description
1 polymer ?
#
loop_
_entity_poly.entity_id
_entity_poly.type
_entity_poly.pdbx_seq_one_letter_code
_entity_poly.pdbx_strand_id
1 'polypeptide(L)'
;MNSTVTKLEYVKAEPISLKGHPDFSEVWLHEQISKEPSILGLGGLAVIQRERIQVGAGRLDMLLTDSDAESTLRYEVEIMLGPTDPSHIIRTIEYWDIERRHYPAYDHIAVLIAEQVTVRFLNVIALFAGSIPIVAIQLNALRVGNEVVLDFVKVLDQRQLREDDTGEPVGPPEPDVDRSTWEARVGATMVLCDRIAQIANEIADPKLELKYRREGIALSVPGSFFNALWMAPKKNWVRIRFRVTDPETWVKRLSEAGIDAELKEGTLVLVRLRDNDFGQDEHLVRELIHQAIKEKAES
;
A
#
# COMPACT_ATOMS: atom_id res chain seq x y z
N MET A 1 10.84 -16.96 -33.54
CA MET A 1 9.61 -17.50 -32.91
C MET A 1 8.47 -16.58 -33.28
N ASN A 2 7.51 -17.05 -34.08
CA ASN A 2 6.36 -16.22 -34.48
C ASN A 2 5.42 -16.07 -33.27
N SER A 3 5.35 -14.88 -32.73
CA SER A 3 4.29 -14.55 -31.76
C SER A 3 2.98 -14.49 -32.56
N THR A 4 2.13 -15.50 -32.39
CA THR A 4 0.77 -15.52 -32.92
C THR A 4 0.00 -14.42 -32.17
N VAL A 5 -0.19 -13.27 -32.79
CA VAL A 5 -1.08 -12.24 -32.27
C VAL A 5 -2.49 -12.82 -32.30
N THR A 6 -3.02 -13.21 -31.15
CA THR A 6 -4.40 -13.69 -31.04
C THR A 6 -5.33 -12.52 -31.37
N LYS A 7 -6.11 -12.64 -32.45
CA LYS A 7 -7.09 -11.62 -32.83
C LYS A 7 -8.16 -11.55 -31.72
N LEU A 8 -8.30 -10.36 -31.11
CA LEU A 8 -9.35 -10.14 -30.14
C LEU A 8 -10.70 -10.02 -30.85
N GLU A 9 -11.72 -10.67 -30.29
CA GLU A 9 -13.10 -10.60 -30.74
C GLU A 9 -13.96 -9.91 -29.67
N TYR A 10 -14.90 -9.08 -30.13
CA TYR A 10 -15.84 -8.44 -29.22
C TYR A 10 -16.87 -9.47 -28.73
N VAL A 11 -16.99 -9.60 -27.40
CA VAL A 11 -18.04 -10.40 -26.74
C VAL A 11 -18.80 -9.47 -25.80
N LYS A 12 -20.13 -9.54 -25.85
CA LYS A 12 -20.99 -8.77 -24.93
C LYS A 12 -20.92 -9.41 -23.55
N ALA A 13 -20.46 -8.66 -22.57
CA ALA A 13 -20.56 -9.05 -21.16
C ALA A 13 -21.95 -8.74 -20.59
N GLU A 14 -22.45 -9.61 -19.71
CA GLU A 14 -23.73 -9.43 -19.02
C GLU A 14 -23.48 -9.25 -17.52
N PRO A 15 -23.95 -8.15 -16.89
CA PRO A 15 -23.84 -7.97 -15.46
C PRO A 15 -24.64 -9.08 -14.73
N ILE A 16 -24.03 -9.62 -13.68
CA ILE A 16 -24.68 -10.54 -12.75
C ILE A 16 -24.50 -10.02 -11.32
N SER A 17 -25.41 -10.39 -10.41
CA SER A 17 -25.22 -10.12 -8.99
C SER A 17 -24.69 -11.38 -8.30
N LEU A 18 -23.72 -11.21 -7.43
CA LEU A 18 -23.23 -12.28 -6.56
C LEU A 18 -24.15 -12.48 -5.35
N LYS A 19 -24.89 -11.43 -4.97
CA LYS A 19 -25.86 -11.51 -3.87
C LYS A 19 -26.93 -12.55 -4.16
N GLY A 20 -26.93 -13.63 -3.36
CA GLY A 20 -27.87 -14.73 -3.52
C GLY A 20 -27.59 -15.65 -4.71
N HIS A 21 -26.44 -15.51 -5.37
CA HIS A 21 -26.05 -16.42 -6.44
C HIS A 21 -25.74 -17.82 -5.88
N PRO A 22 -26.23 -18.90 -6.51
CA PRO A 22 -26.03 -20.25 -5.97
C PRO A 22 -24.56 -20.70 -5.90
N ASP A 23 -23.74 -20.26 -6.85
CA ASP A 23 -22.35 -20.70 -6.99
C ASP A 23 -21.33 -19.67 -6.48
N PHE A 24 -21.68 -18.39 -6.36
CA PHE A 24 -20.79 -17.29 -6.04
C PHE A 24 -21.17 -16.60 -4.73
N SER A 25 -20.80 -17.24 -3.61
CA SER A 25 -21.04 -16.71 -2.27
C SER A 25 -19.98 -15.66 -1.87
N GLU A 26 -20.23 -14.96 -0.77
CA GLU A 26 -19.23 -14.08 -0.14
C GLU A 26 -17.93 -14.84 0.21
N VAL A 27 -18.06 -16.08 0.71
CA VAL A 27 -16.90 -16.94 1.00
C VAL A 27 -16.08 -17.22 -0.27
N TRP A 28 -16.76 -17.50 -1.38
CA TRP A 28 -16.10 -17.68 -2.67
C TRP A 28 -15.35 -16.40 -3.10
N LEU A 29 -15.96 -15.22 -2.93
CA LEU A 29 -15.33 -13.95 -3.26
C LEU A 29 -14.08 -13.70 -2.39
N HIS A 30 -14.18 -13.96 -1.08
CA HIS A 30 -13.03 -13.89 -0.17
C HIS A 30 -11.89 -14.81 -0.61
N GLU A 31 -12.20 -15.98 -1.14
CA GLU A 31 -11.20 -16.91 -1.68
C GLU A 31 -10.52 -16.36 -2.93
N GLN A 32 -11.27 -15.75 -3.86
CA GLN A 32 -10.67 -15.20 -5.07
C GLN A 32 -9.73 -14.02 -4.71
N ILE A 33 -10.18 -13.09 -3.87
CA ILE A 33 -9.35 -11.99 -3.40
C ILE A 33 -8.11 -12.49 -2.66
N SER A 34 -8.26 -13.56 -1.84
CA SER A 34 -7.11 -14.13 -1.10
C SER A 34 -6.08 -14.80 -1.99
N LYS A 35 -6.50 -15.39 -3.11
CA LYS A 35 -5.58 -16.01 -4.09
C LYS A 35 -4.78 -14.95 -4.84
N GLU A 36 -5.40 -13.84 -5.14
CA GLU A 36 -4.79 -12.75 -5.92
C GLU A 36 -5.27 -11.38 -5.43
N PRO A 37 -4.74 -10.89 -4.28
CA PRO A 37 -5.18 -9.61 -3.70
C PRO A 37 -4.93 -8.41 -4.61
N SER A 38 -4.00 -8.51 -5.57
CA SER A 38 -3.70 -7.48 -6.59
C SER A 38 -4.90 -7.09 -7.46
N ILE A 39 -5.92 -7.97 -7.56
CA ILE A 39 -7.17 -7.66 -8.29
C ILE A 39 -7.93 -6.45 -7.75
N LEU A 40 -7.67 -6.07 -6.50
CA LEU A 40 -8.27 -4.87 -5.89
C LEU A 40 -7.72 -3.56 -6.47
N GLY A 41 -6.65 -3.60 -7.26
CA GLY A 41 -6.03 -2.41 -7.85
C GLY A 41 -5.39 -1.46 -6.83
N LEU A 42 -5.02 -1.98 -5.65
CA LEU A 42 -4.38 -1.21 -4.56
C LEU A 42 -2.84 -1.38 -4.51
N GLY A 43 -2.27 -2.07 -5.48
CA GLY A 43 -0.86 -2.42 -5.55
C GLY A 43 -0.61 -3.90 -5.26
N GLY A 44 0.64 -4.26 -4.98
CA GLY A 44 0.98 -5.63 -4.54
C GLY A 44 0.57 -5.82 -3.10
N LEU A 45 -0.38 -6.70 -2.86
CA LEU A 45 -0.94 -6.98 -1.55
C LEU A 45 -0.70 -8.42 -1.11
N ALA A 46 -0.62 -8.62 0.20
CA ALA A 46 -0.60 -9.94 0.83
C ALA A 46 -1.69 -10.03 1.92
N VAL A 47 -2.25 -11.22 2.09
CA VAL A 47 -3.25 -11.46 3.15
C VAL A 47 -2.55 -11.70 4.48
N ILE A 48 -2.87 -10.90 5.48
CA ILE A 48 -2.45 -11.15 6.88
C ILE A 48 -3.42 -12.14 7.51
N GLN A 49 -4.72 -11.85 7.43
CA GLN A 49 -5.76 -12.66 8.08
C GLN A 49 -7.11 -12.45 7.39
N ARG A 50 -7.88 -13.54 7.30
CA ARG A 50 -9.31 -13.52 6.93
C ARG A 50 -10.15 -13.68 8.19
N GLU A 51 -11.38 -13.15 8.16
CA GLU A 51 -12.37 -13.35 9.21
C GLU A 51 -11.82 -13.00 10.60
N ARG A 52 -11.14 -11.85 10.71
CA ARG A 52 -10.46 -11.42 11.93
C ARG A 52 -11.46 -10.92 12.96
N ILE A 53 -11.51 -11.60 14.11
CA ILE A 53 -12.39 -11.23 15.23
C ILE A 53 -11.95 -9.87 15.80
N GLN A 54 -12.89 -8.93 15.85
CA GLN A 54 -12.78 -7.64 16.51
C GLN A 54 -13.54 -7.70 17.81
N VAL A 55 -12.82 -7.67 18.92
CA VAL A 55 -13.42 -7.87 20.27
C VAL A 55 -14.46 -6.79 20.55
N GLY A 56 -15.72 -7.20 20.70
CA GLY A 56 -16.84 -6.32 21.01
C GLY A 56 -17.49 -5.64 19.79
N ALA A 57 -16.96 -5.84 18.58
CA ALA A 57 -17.45 -5.16 17.35
C ALA A 57 -17.87 -6.11 16.22
N GLY A 58 -17.40 -7.36 16.22
CA GLY A 58 -17.74 -8.33 15.20
C GLY A 58 -16.53 -8.95 14.52
N ARG A 59 -16.55 -9.04 13.20
CA ARG A 59 -15.52 -9.74 12.43
C ARG A 59 -15.21 -8.97 11.13
N LEU A 60 -13.97 -8.55 11.00
CA LEU A 60 -13.41 -7.94 9.81
C LEU A 60 -13.20 -9.02 8.74
N ASP A 61 -13.66 -8.81 7.53
CA ASP A 61 -13.62 -9.80 6.47
C ASP A 61 -12.19 -10.13 6.06
N MET A 62 -11.36 -9.13 5.83
CA MET A 62 -9.95 -9.34 5.47
C MET A 62 -9.05 -8.24 6.03
N LEU A 63 -7.91 -8.64 6.55
CA LEU A 63 -6.79 -7.76 6.86
C LEU A 63 -5.68 -8.04 5.85
N LEU A 64 -5.33 -7.03 5.06
CA LEU A 64 -4.28 -7.12 4.06
C LEU A 64 -3.12 -6.19 4.44
N THR A 65 -1.97 -6.42 3.85
CA THR A 65 -0.80 -5.54 3.91
C THR A 65 -0.23 -5.37 2.51
N ASP A 66 0.59 -4.38 2.32
CA ASP A 66 1.46 -4.35 1.13
C ASP A 66 2.30 -5.64 1.11
N SER A 67 2.53 -6.21 -0.05
CA SER A 67 3.36 -7.42 -0.23
C SER A 67 4.82 -7.20 0.16
N ASP A 68 5.24 -5.95 0.37
CA ASP A 68 6.50 -5.64 0.99
C ASP A 68 6.47 -6.05 2.48
N ALA A 69 7.26 -7.05 2.84
CA ALA A 69 7.31 -7.59 4.21
C ALA A 69 7.73 -6.57 5.29
N GLU A 70 8.21 -5.39 4.89
CA GLU A 70 8.53 -4.29 5.80
C GLU A 70 7.56 -3.11 5.65
N SER A 71 6.52 -3.25 4.84
CA SER A 71 5.48 -2.24 4.74
C SER A 71 4.75 -2.09 6.07
N THR A 72 4.55 -0.86 6.48
CA THR A 72 3.71 -0.52 7.62
C THR A 72 2.24 -0.36 7.24
N LEU A 73 1.90 -0.50 5.95
CA LEU A 73 0.53 -0.34 5.47
C LEU A 73 -0.31 -1.57 5.76
N ARG A 74 -1.48 -1.33 6.33
CA ARG A 74 -2.54 -2.32 6.53
C ARG A 74 -3.82 -1.82 5.91
N TYR A 75 -4.58 -2.74 5.35
CA TYR A 75 -5.87 -2.48 4.74
C TYR A 75 -6.93 -3.29 5.47
N GLU A 76 -7.84 -2.61 6.14
CA GLU A 76 -9.02 -3.19 6.78
C GLU A 76 -10.14 -3.26 5.76
N VAL A 77 -10.35 -4.45 5.21
CA VAL A 77 -11.29 -4.67 4.10
C VAL A 77 -12.59 -5.25 4.60
N GLU A 78 -13.67 -4.53 4.35
CA GLU A 78 -15.05 -4.95 4.56
C GLU A 78 -15.72 -5.15 3.21
N ILE A 79 -16.35 -6.30 3.00
CA ILE A 79 -16.93 -6.73 1.72
C ILE A 79 -18.43 -6.90 1.89
N MET A 80 -19.18 -6.39 0.93
CA MET A 80 -20.62 -6.51 0.93
C MET A 80 -21.13 -6.94 -0.45
N LEU A 81 -21.93 -7.98 -0.50
CA LEU A 81 -22.67 -8.36 -1.70
C LEU A 81 -23.97 -7.55 -1.81
N GLY A 82 -24.23 -7.03 -3.00
CA GLY A 82 -25.37 -6.16 -3.30
C GLY A 82 -25.08 -4.67 -3.03
N PRO A 83 -26.13 -3.84 -2.88
CA PRO A 83 -26.00 -2.41 -2.68
C PRO A 83 -25.46 -2.07 -1.29
N THR A 84 -24.61 -1.04 -1.23
CA THR A 84 -24.07 -0.50 0.03
C THR A 84 -25.18 -0.13 1.00
N ASP A 85 -25.01 -0.48 2.26
CA ASP A 85 -25.88 -0.03 3.36
C ASP A 85 -25.09 0.69 4.47
N PRO A 86 -25.77 1.46 5.34
CA PRO A 86 -25.10 2.23 6.40
C PRO A 86 -24.32 1.38 7.39
N SER A 87 -24.77 0.14 7.68
CA SER A 87 -24.15 -0.70 8.70
C SER A 87 -22.75 -1.13 8.29
N HIS A 88 -22.52 -1.42 6.99
CA HIS A 88 -21.21 -1.79 6.48
C HIS A 88 -20.25 -0.60 6.44
N ILE A 89 -20.76 0.60 6.13
CA ILE A 89 -19.94 1.82 6.21
C ILE A 89 -19.46 2.05 7.65
N ILE A 90 -20.37 1.90 8.62
CA ILE A 90 -20.05 2.05 10.04
C ILE A 90 -19.04 0.99 10.47
N ARG A 91 -19.23 -0.28 10.11
CA ARG A 91 -18.31 -1.38 10.42
C ARG A 91 -16.93 -1.16 9.81
N THR A 92 -16.87 -0.71 8.57
CA THR A 92 -15.59 -0.39 7.91
C THR A 92 -14.78 0.63 8.72
N ILE A 93 -15.43 1.69 9.18
CA ILE A 93 -14.81 2.75 10.00
C ILE A 93 -14.45 2.23 11.38
N GLU A 94 -15.35 1.47 12.02
CA GLU A 94 -15.14 0.89 13.36
C GLU A 94 -13.95 -0.08 13.37
N TYR A 95 -13.84 -0.96 12.38
CA TYR A 95 -12.74 -1.92 12.31
C TYR A 95 -11.40 -1.25 12.01
N TRP A 96 -11.39 -0.24 11.14
CA TRP A 96 -10.22 0.59 10.93
C TRP A 96 -9.77 1.27 12.23
N ASP A 97 -10.68 1.85 13.00
CA ASP A 97 -10.34 2.54 14.25
C ASP A 97 -9.85 1.55 15.33
N ILE A 98 -10.43 0.35 15.41
CA ILE A 98 -9.99 -0.70 16.32
C ILE A 98 -8.57 -1.18 15.97
N GLU A 99 -8.31 -1.51 14.70
CA GLU A 99 -6.99 -1.97 14.25
C GLU A 99 -5.93 -0.88 14.45
N ARG A 100 -6.25 0.37 14.11
CA ARG A 100 -5.37 1.52 14.34
C ARG A 100 -4.99 1.72 15.81
N ARG A 101 -5.94 1.55 16.72
CA ARG A 101 -5.68 1.65 18.16
C ARG A 101 -4.89 0.48 18.72
N HIS A 102 -5.12 -0.73 18.22
CA HIS A 102 -4.41 -1.92 18.68
C HIS A 102 -2.99 -2.01 18.09
N TYR A 103 -2.80 -1.51 16.89
CA TYR A 103 -1.54 -1.62 16.14
C TYR A 103 -1.05 -0.25 15.63
N PRO A 104 -0.84 0.72 16.52
CA PRO A 104 -0.53 2.10 16.15
C PRO A 104 0.81 2.27 15.40
N ALA A 105 1.68 1.24 15.42
CA ALA A 105 2.92 1.21 14.63
C ALA A 105 2.70 1.05 13.11
N TYR A 106 1.45 0.76 12.69
CA TYR A 106 1.09 0.57 11.29
C TYR A 106 0.27 1.75 10.77
N ASP A 107 0.37 2.00 9.48
CA ASP A 107 -0.51 2.91 8.76
C ASP A 107 -1.75 2.12 8.30
N HIS A 108 -2.95 2.60 8.63
CA HIS A 108 -4.21 1.87 8.44
C HIS A 108 -5.08 2.54 7.40
N ILE A 109 -5.64 1.75 6.48
CA ILE A 109 -6.52 2.22 5.41
C ILE A 109 -7.81 1.41 5.44
N ALA A 110 -8.92 2.09 5.65
CA ALA A 110 -10.25 1.50 5.55
C ALA A 110 -10.60 1.19 4.08
N VAL A 111 -11.05 -0.01 3.78
CA VAL A 111 -11.46 -0.39 2.43
C VAL A 111 -12.86 -0.98 2.45
N LEU A 112 -13.77 -0.34 1.74
CA LEU A 112 -15.14 -0.83 1.53
C LEU A 112 -15.28 -1.36 0.10
N ILE A 113 -15.69 -2.62 -0.04
CA ILE A 113 -16.01 -3.24 -1.32
C ILE A 113 -17.51 -3.56 -1.36
N ALA A 114 -18.20 -3.15 -2.42
CA ALA A 114 -19.62 -3.47 -2.62
C ALA A 114 -19.93 -3.66 -4.11
N GLU A 115 -20.93 -4.51 -4.43
CA GLU A 115 -21.41 -4.65 -5.82
C GLU A 115 -22.04 -3.36 -6.36
N GLN A 116 -22.58 -2.52 -5.49
CA GLN A 116 -23.16 -1.24 -5.89
C GLN A 116 -22.88 -0.17 -4.83
N VAL A 117 -22.02 0.78 -5.17
CA VAL A 117 -21.79 1.99 -4.37
C VAL A 117 -22.67 3.11 -4.90
N THR A 118 -23.77 3.40 -4.20
CA THR A 118 -24.68 4.44 -4.64
C THR A 118 -24.10 5.84 -4.41
N VAL A 119 -24.48 6.82 -5.24
CA VAL A 119 -24.04 8.22 -5.13
C VAL A 119 -24.29 8.80 -3.73
N ARG A 120 -25.41 8.42 -3.10
CA ARG A 120 -25.74 8.83 -1.73
C ARG A 120 -24.67 8.41 -0.74
N PHE A 121 -24.27 7.14 -0.78
CA PHE A 121 -23.26 6.61 0.14
C PHE A 121 -21.85 7.06 -0.23
N LEU A 122 -21.55 7.21 -1.52
CA LEU A 122 -20.28 7.78 -1.96
C LEU A 122 -20.08 9.19 -1.38
N ASN A 123 -21.11 10.03 -1.39
CA ASN A 123 -21.06 11.36 -0.78
C ASN A 123 -20.83 11.28 0.74
N VAL A 124 -21.48 10.32 1.44
CA VAL A 124 -21.28 10.12 2.89
C VAL A 124 -19.85 9.66 3.17
N ILE A 125 -19.33 8.68 2.43
CA ILE A 125 -17.98 8.18 2.58
C ILE A 125 -16.95 9.29 2.31
N ALA A 126 -17.20 10.11 1.29
CA ALA A 126 -16.34 11.25 0.95
C ALA A 126 -16.25 12.31 2.06
N LEU A 127 -17.25 12.43 2.94
CA LEU A 127 -17.17 13.32 4.12
C LEU A 127 -16.19 12.82 5.17
N PHE A 128 -16.01 11.50 5.30
CA PHE A 128 -15.03 10.93 6.23
C PHE A 128 -13.61 10.96 5.68
N ALA A 129 -13.46 11.08 4.36
CA ALA A 129 -12.19 10.99 3.67
C ALA A 129 -11.18 12.12 4.01
N GLY A 130 -11.61 13.16 4.72
CA GLY A 130 -10.72 14.17 5.30
C GLY A 130 -10.09 13.77 6.64
N SER A 131 -10.67 12.77 7.34
CA SER A 131 -10.27 12.35 8.69
C SER A 131 -9.91 10.85 8.75
N ILE A 132 -10.31 10.08 7.74
CA ILE A 132 -10.10 8.64 7.66
C ILE A 132 -9.53 8.32 6.29
N PRO A 133 -8.35 7.67 6.20
CA PRO A 133 -7.86 7.17 4.92
C PRO A 133 -8.77 6.03 4.46
N ILE A 134 -9.58 6.29 3.45
CA ILE A 134 -10.62 5.37 3.00
C ILE A 134 -10.61 5.18 1.49
N VAL A 135 -10.80 3.94 1.07
CA VAL A 135 -10.99 3.55 -0.32
C VAL A 135 -12.34 2.88 -0.45
N ALA A 136 -13.14 3.30 -1.44
CA ALA A 136 -14.36 2.58 -1.82
C ALA A 136 -14.18 1.97 -3.21
N ILE A 137 -14.46 0.68 -3.32
CA ILE A 137 -14.33 -0.11 -4.53
C ILE A 137 -15.70 -0.67 -4.92
N GLN A 138 -16.11 -0.43 -6.14
CA GLN A 138 -17.28 -1.10 -6.72
C GLN A 138 -16.83 -2.38 -7.40
N LEU A 139 -17.46 -3.50 -7.03
CA LEU A 139 -17.27 -4.80 -7.65
C LEU A 139 -18.32 -5.00 -8.73
N ASN A 140 -17.89 -5.13 -9.97
CA ASN A 140 -18.72 -5.55 -11.07
C ASN A 140 -18.46 -7.03 -11.37
N ALA A 141 -19.47 -7.88 -11.23
CA ALA A 141 -19.40 -9.26 -11.69
C ALA A 141 -20.07 -9.36 -13.06
N LEU A 142 -19.32 -9.87 -14.06
CA LEU A 142 -19.73 -9.93 -15.45
C LEU A 142 -19.67 -11.37 -15.95
N ARG A 143 -20.74 -11.82 -16.60
CA ARG A 143 -20.73 -13.09 -17.33
C ARG A 143 -20.29 -12.88 -18.77
N VAL A 144 -19.32 -13.66 -19.20
CA VAL A 144 -18.84 -13.74 -20.59
C VAL A 144 -18.89 -15.19 -21.03
N GLY A 145 -19.93 -15.58 -21.78
CA GLY A 145 -20.17 -16.98 -22.10
C GLY A 145 -20.47 -17.79 -20.83
N ASN A 146 -19.63 -18.77 -20.51
CA ASN A 146 -19.70 -19.59 -19.30
C ASN A 146 -18.69 -19.17 -18.22
N GLU A 147 -18.04 -18.05 -18.39
CA GLU A 147 -17.03 -17.54 -17.47
C GLU A 147 -17.54 -16.33 -16.71
N VAL A 148 -17.00 -16.08 -15.52
CA VAL A 148 -17.26 -14.89 -14.71
C VAL A 148 -15.98 -14.06 -14.62
N VAL A 149 -16.11 -12.78 -14.91
CA VAL A 149 -15.06 -11.78 -14.76
C VAL A 149 -15.43 -10.92 -13.57
N LEU A 150 -14.49 -10.70 -12.66
CA LEU A 150 -14.60 -9.74 -11.56
C LEU A 150 -13.80 -8.49 -11.94
N ASP A 151 -14.46 -7.34 -11.93
CA ASP A 151 -13.88 -6.04 -12.22
C ASP A 151 -14.04 -5.14 -10.99
N PHE A 152 -12.90 -4.76 -10.41
CA PHE A 152 -12.84 -3.94 -9.20
C PHE A 152 -12.48 -2.49 -9.56
N VAL A 153 -13.47 -1.61 -9.48
CA VAL A 153 -13.34 -0.20 -9.85
C VAL A 153 -13.24 0.68 -8.59
N LYS A 154 -12.13 1.36 -8.40
CA LYS A 154 -12.01 2.36 -7.33
C LYS A 154 -12.91 3.55 -7.66
N VAL A 155 -13.97 3.75 -6.87
CA VAL A 155 -14.91 4.86 -7.01
C VAL A 155 -14.58 6.02 -6.07
N LEU A 156 -13.80 5.76 -5.03
CA LEU A 156 -13.20 6.76 -4.15
C LEU A 156 -11.84 6.22 -3.69
N ASP A 157 -10.81 7.07 -3.76
CA ASP A 157 -9.48 6.75 -3.27
C ASP A 157 -8.94 7.97 -2.49
N GLN A 158 -9.16 7.97 -1.19
CA GLN A 158 -8.78 9.05 -0.29
C GLN A 158 -7.80 8.50 0.77
N ARG A 159 -6.63 8.10 0.29
CA ARG A 159 -5.55 7.56 1.12
C ARG A 159 -4.66 8.64 1.73
N GLN A 160 -4.93 9.91 1.43
CA GLN A 160 -4.25 11.07 2.01
C GLN A 160 -5.24 11.86 2.86
N LEU A 161 -4.85 12.22 4.08
CA LEU A 161 -5.58 13.21 4.88
C LEU A 161 -5.36 14.60 4.29
N ARG A 162 -6.34 15.50 4.44
CA ARG A 162 -6.17 16.91 4.10
C ARG A 162 -5.19 17.56 5.07
N GLU A 163 -4.37 18.48 4.57
CA GLU A 163 -3.31 19.15 5.35
C GLU A 163 -3.82 19.97 6.54
N ASP A 164 -5.10 20.30 6.57
CA ASP A 164 -5.74 21.14 7.57
C ASP A 164 -6.33 20.36 8.76
N ASP A 165 -6.22 19.03 8.79
CA ASP A 165 -6.68 18.24 9.93
C ASP A 165 -5.58 18.12 11.00
N THR A 166 -5.47 19.17 11.81
CA THR A 166 -4.65 19.20 13.04
C THR A 166 -5.30 18.47 14.21
N GLY A 167 -6.19 17.52 13.93
CA GLY A 167 -6.81 16.66 14.94
C GLY A 167 -5.76 15.90 15.73
N GLU A 168 -5.63 16.18 17.02
CA GLU A 168 -4.76 15.42 17.92
C GLU A 168 -5.08 13.92 17.86
N PRO A 169 -4.07 13.04 17.83
CA PRO A 169 -4.29 11.60 17.80
C PRO A 169 -5.11 11.18 19.02
N VAL A 170 -6.29 10.61 18.80
CA VAL A 170 -7.15 10.06 19.85
C VAL A 170 -6.67 8.65 20.21
N GLY A 171 -5.64 8.57 21.03
CA GLY A 171 -5.10 7.32 21.58
C GLY A 171 -4.00 7.64 22.58
N PRO A 172 -3.61 6.69 23.47
CA PRO A 172 -2.40 6.89 24.25
C PRO A 172 -1.25 7.09 23.25
N PRO A 173 -0.47 8.19 23.36
CA PRO A 173 0.62 8.46 22.46
C PRO A 173 1.55 7.25 22.44
N GLU A 174 1.85 6.75 21.23
CA GLU A 174 3.05 5.93 21.09
C GLU A 174 4.22 6.70 21.70
N PRO A 175 5.14 6.02 22.40
CA PRO A 175 6.37 6.70 22.77
C PRO A 175 6.97 7.27 21.48
N ASP A 176 7.07 8.58 21.42
CA ASP A 176 7.54 9.32 20.26
C ASP A 176 8.85 8.73 19.76
N VAL A 177 8.79 7.99 18.67
CA VAL A 177 9.98 7.53 17.97
C VAL A 177 10.36 8.66 17.03
N ASP A 178 11.26 9.47 17.50
CA ASP A 178 11.77 10.63 16.80
C ASP A 178 13.18 10.37 16.23
N ARG A 179 13.74 11.41 15.63
CA ARG A 179 15.11 11.41 15.15
C ARG A 179 16.12 11.03 16.24
N SER A 180 15.96 11.56 17.44
CA SER A 180 16.89 11.34 18.56
C SER A 180 16.91 9.86 18.98
N THR A 181 15.75 9.22 18.94
CA THR A 181 15.61 7.77 19.20
C THR A 181 16.42 6.94 18.18
N TRP A 182 16.36 7.30 16.90
CA TRP A 182 17.11 6.62 15.86
C TRP A 182 18.61 6.94 15.91
N GLU A 183 18.99 8.19 16.17
CA GLU A 183 20.39 8.56 16.39
C GLU A 183 21.03 7.77 17.53
N ALA A 184 20.31 7.54 18.62
CA ALA A 184 20.76 6.70 19.72
C ALA A 184 20.91 5.22 19.31
N ARG A 185 20.06 4.71 18.40
CA ARG A 185 20.09 3.31 17.94
C ARG A 185 21.20 3.03 16.92
N VAL A 186 21.37 3.91 15.94
CA VAL A 186 22.20 3.63 14.74
C VAL A 186 23.31 4.65 14.50
N GLY A 187 23.37 5.73 15.28
CA GLY A 187 24.46 6.70 15.26
C GLY A 187 24.64 7.37 13.90
N ALA A 188 25.86 7.34 13.39
CA ALA A 188 26.25 8.01 12.14
C ALA A 188 25.46 7.55 10.91
N THR A 189 24.82 6.38 10.95
CA THR A 189 24.01 5.89 9.81
C THR A 189 22.80 6.79 9.52
N MET A 190 22.40 7.64 10.47
CA MET A 190 21.35 8.63 10.21
C MET A 190 21.73 9.62 9.10
N VAL A 191 23.00 9.92 8.95
CA VAL A 191 23.51 10.78 7.86
C VAL A 191 23.21 10.17 6.47
N LEU A 192 23.25 8.83 6.36
CA LEU A 192 22.86 8.15 5.13
C LEU A 192 21.37 8.33 4.82
N CYS A 193 20.51 8.24 5.84
CA CYS A 193 19.07 8.49 5.66
C CYS A 193 18.80 9.93 5.19
N ASP A 194 19.50 10.90 5.77
CA ASP A 194 19.40 12.31 5.34
C ASP A 194 19.85 12.49 3.89
N ARG A 195 20.96 11.83 3.50
CA ARG A 195 21.48 11.91 2.12
C ARG A 195 20.52 11.28 1.12
N ILE A 196 19.92 10.13 1.46
CA ILE A 196 18.89 9.48 0.64
C ILE A 196 17.68 10.41 0.49
N ALA A 197 17.21 11.01 1.57
CA ALA A 197 16.11 11.95 1.56
C ALA A 197 16.43 13.20 0.71
N GLN A 198 17.65 13.71 0.78
CA GLN A 198 18.11 14.84 -0.04
C GLN A 198 18.08 14.47 -1.52
N ILE A 199 18.63 13.32 -1.91
CA ILE A 199 18.63 12.84 -3.31
C ILE A 199 17.19 12.67 -3.82
N ALA A 200 16.32 12.03 -3.04
CA ALA A 200 14.92 11.86 -3.42
C ALA A 200 14.22 13.21 -3.63
N ASN A 201 14.52 14.18 -2.77
CA ASN A 201 13.97 15.53 -2.85
C ASN A 201 14.56 16.40 -3.97
N GLU A 202 15.53 15.94 -4.74
CA GLU A 202 15.96 16.66 -5.95
C GLU A 202 14.84 16.72 -6.98
N ILE A 203 14.05 15.64 -7.10
CA ILE A 203 12.99 15.50 -8.12
C ILE A 203 11.58 15.43 -7.54
N ALA A 204 11.43 15.14 -6.23
CA ALA A 204 10.10 15.01 -5.63
C ALA A 204 9.35 16.35 -5.59
N ASP A 205 8.09 16.32 -6.01
CA ASP A 205 7.12 17.39 -5.89
C ASP A 205 5.73 16.78 -5.60
N PRO A 206 5.15 17.03 -4.43
CA PRO A 206 5.67 17.82 -3.29
C PRO A 206 6.91 17.21 -2.62
N LYS A 207 7.62 18.00 -1.82
CA LYS A 207 8.79 17.55 -1.09
C LYS A 207 8.43 16.47 -0.07
N LEU A 208 9.35 15.53 0.14
CA LEU A 208 9.22 14.39 1.04
C LEU A 208 9.87 14.69 2.39
N GLU A 209 9.27 14.18 3.46
CA GLU A 209 9.77 14.29 4.82
C GLU A 209 10.07 12.92 5.42
N LEU A 210 11.04 12.88 6.36
CA LEU A 210 11.36 11.68 7.12
C LEU A 210 10.32 11.48 8.24
N LYS A 211 9.62 10.36 8.18
CA LYS A 211 8.74 9.87 9.25
C LYS A 211 9.45 8.77 10.02
N TYR A 212 9.66 9.00 11.31
CA TYR A 212 10.31 8.03 12.18
C TYR A 212 9.28 7.04 12.73
N ARG A 213 9.53 5.74 12.54
CA ARG A 213 8.71 4.64 13.04
C ARG A 213 9.58 3.72 13.89
N ARG A 214 8.95 2.81 14.63
CA ARG A 214 9.67 1.88 15.50
C ARG A 214 10.56 0.91 14.71
N GLU A 215 10.11 0.48 13.55
CA GLU A 215 10.73 -0.54 12.68
C GLU A 215 11.67 0.05 11.63
N GLY A 216 11.54 1.34 11.31
CA GLY A 216 12.32 2.01 10.28
C GLY A 216 11.96 3.47 10.11
N ILE A 217 12.46 4.05 9.03
CA ILE A 217 12.27 5.45 8.69
C ILE A 217 11.63 5.52 7.30
N ALA A 218 10.45 6.09 7.23
CA ALA A 218 9.77 6.33 5.97
C ALA A 218 10.17 7.69 5.38
N LEU A 219 10.20 7.77 4.06
CA LEU A 219 10.27 9.02 3.32
C LEU A 219 8.94 9.20 2.58
N SER A 220 8.15 10.20 2.96
CA SER A 220 6.78 10.37 2.48
C SER A 220 6.41 11.83 2.30
N VAL A 221 5.40 12.09 1.48
CA VAL A 221 4.75 13.40 1.39
C VAL A 221 4.09 13.70 2.75
N PRO A 222 4.21 14.93 3.30
CA PRO A 222 3.47 15.35 4.48
C PRO A 222 1.97 15.03 4.34
N GLY A 223 1.37 14.47 5.40
CA GLY A 223 -0.04 14.06 5.36
C GLY A 223 -0.37 12.79 4.56
N SER A 224 0.58 12.23 3.80
CA SER A 224 0.37 10.97 3.07
C SER A 224 0.53 9.75 3.96
N PHE A 225 -0.31 8.73 3.71
CA PHE A 225 -0.17 7.38 4.30
C PHE A 225 0.81 6.49 3.54
N PHE A 226 1.23 6.91 2.34
CA PHE A 226 2.14 6.14 1.50
C PHE A 226 3.56 6.64 1.63
N ASN A 227 4.44 5.69 1.83
CA ASN A 227 5.87 5.95 1.80
C ASN A 227 6.36 5.95 0.35
N ALA A 228 7.10 6.99 -0.03
CA ALA A 228 7.84 7.00 -1.29
C ALA A 228 9.01 6.01 -1.23
N LEU A 229 9.69 5.96 -0.09
CA LEU A 229 10.73 4.99 0.23
C LEU A 229 10.59 4.54 1.69
N TRP A 230 11.03 3.31 1.96
CA TRP A 230 11.17 2.77 3.31
C TRP A 230 12.63 2.40 3.58
N MET A 231 13.15 2.89 4.66
CA MET A 231 14.53 2.69 5.10
C MET A 231 14.57 1.94 6.42
N ALA A 232 15.36 0.88 6.49
CA ALA A 232 15.64 0.15 7.72
C ALA A 232 17.12 0.32 8.10
N PRO A 233 17.48 1.42 8.79
CA PRO A 233 18.87 1.69 9.16
C PRO A 233 19.37 0.70 10.20
N LYS A 234 20.64 0.31 10.04
CA LYS A 234 21.43 -0.52 10.93
C LYS A 234 22.69 0.26 11.32
N LYS A 235 23.55 -0.28 12.20
CA LYS A 235 24.73 0.45 12.69
C LYS A 235 25.66 1.02 11.61
N ASN A 236 25.82 0.34 10.48
CA ASN A 236 26.80 0.70 9.46
C ASN A 236 26.24 0.73 8.03
N TRP A 237 24.96 0.56 7.86
CA TRP A 237 24.31 0.51 6.55
C TRP A 237 22.82 0.75 6.67
N VAL A 238 22.19 1.13 5.57
CA VAL A 238 20.73 1.30 5.45
C VAL A 238 20.20 0.29 4.45
N ARG A 239 19.20 -0.48 4.84
CA ARG A 239 18.46 -1.34 3.93
C ARG A 239 17.31 -0.55 3.33
N ILE A 240 17.20 -0.61 2.01
CA ILE A 240 16.13 0.02 1.26
C ILE A 240 15.59 -0.97 0.25
N ARG A 241 14.30 -0.91 -0.01
CA ARG A 241 13.65 -1.64 -1.08
C ARG A 241 13.14 -0.67 -2.12
N PHE A 242 13.46 -0.98 -3.36
CA PHE A 242 13.04 -0.19 -4.50
C PHE A 242 12.12 -1.03 -5.38
N ARG A 243 10.93 -0.51 -5.64
CA ARG A 243 10.06 -1.03 -6.70
C ARG A 243 10.34 -0.22 -7.95
N VAL A 244 10.93 -0.85 -8.95
CA VAL A 244 11.34 -0.20 -10.18
C VAL A 244 11.11 -1.12 -11.37
N THR A 245 10.91 -0.52 -12.52
CA THR A 245 10.88 -1.24 -13.80
C THR A 245 12.25 -1.88 -14.04
N ASP A 246 12.25 -3.13 -14.52
CA ASP A 246 13.44 -3.93 -14.82
C ASP A 246 14.40 -4.12 -13.61
N PRO A 247 13.91 -4.73 -12.52
CA PRO A 247 14.68 -4.89 -11.29
C PRO A 247 15.91 -5.78 -11.47
N GLU A 248 15.91 -6.73 -12.41
CA GLU A 248 17.05 -7.61 -12.69
C GLU A 248 18.24 -6.83 -13.23
N THR A 249 18.00 -5.91 -14.16
CA THR A 249 19.04 -5.01 -14.70
C THR A 249 19.61 -4.13 -13.61
N TRP A 250 18.79 -3.62 -12.70
CA TRP A 250 19.26 -2.83 -11.56
C TRP A 250 20.15 -3.64 -10.62
N VAL A 251 19.74 -4.84 -10.24
CA VAL A 251 20.56 -5.71 -9.38
C VAL A 251 21.91 -5.98 -10.03
N LYS A 252 21.95 -6.25 -11.34
CA LYS A 252 23.18 -6.48 -12.08
C LYS A 252 24.08 -5.24 -12.08
N ARG A 253 23.56 -4.06 -12.43
CA ARG A 253 24.32 -2.79 -12.45
C ARG A 253 24.94 -2.46 -11.09
N LEU A 254 24.13 -2.59 -10.01
CA LEU A 254 24.58 -2.32 -8.66
C LEU A 254 25.66 -3.32 -8.21
N SER A 255 25.46 -4.61 -8.49
CA SER A 255 26.44 -5.64 -8.14
C SER A 255 27.75 -5.48 -8.89
N GLU A 256 27.73 -5.08 -10.17
CA GLU A 256 28.95 -4.78 -10.96
C GLU A 256 29.72 -3.58 -10.39
N ALA A 257 29.03 -2.62 -9.77
CA ALA A 257 29.60 -1.50 -9.04
C ALA A 257 30.03 -1.85 -7.60
N GLY A 258 29.83 -3.10 -7.15
CA GLY A 258 30.19 -3.54 -5.80
C GLY A 258 29.18 -3.13 -4.71
N ILE A 259 28.01 -2.59 -5.10
CA ILE A 259 26.92 -2.26 -4.19
C ILE A 259 26.13 -3.52 -3.89
N ASP A 260 25.87 -3.79 -2.61
CA ASP A 260 25.12 -4.96 -2.13
C ASP A 260 23.64 -4.86 -2.49
N ALA A 261 23.25 -5.56 -3.54
CA ALA A 261 21.89 -5.56 -4.08
C ALA A 261 21.42 -6.98 -4.40
N GLU A 262 20.17 -7.28 -4.10
CA GLU A 262 19.54 -8.57 -4.42
C GLU A 262 18.12 -8.39 -4.96
N LEU A 263 17.69 -9.30 -5.84
CA LEU A 263 16.32 -9.38 -6.30
C LEU A 263 15.47 -10.07 -5.25
N LYS A 264 14.39 -9.43 -4.81
CA LYS A 264 13.43 -9.96 -3.86
C LYS A 264 12.09 -10.18 -4.56
N GLU A 265 11.50 -11.38 -4.39
CA GLU A 265 10.16 -11.73 -4.93
C GLU A 265 9.99 -11.46 -6.44
N GLY A 266 11.09 -11.42 -7.19
CA GLY A 266 11.08 -11.20 -8.64
C GLY A 266 10.75 -9.77 -9.11
N THR A 267 10.37 -8.86 -8.18
CA THR A 267 9.87 -7.52 -8.52
C THR A 267 10.50 -6.36 -7.75
N LEU A 268 11.28 -6.68 -6.71
CA LEU A 268 11.87 -5.68 -5.81
C LEU A 268 13.39 -5.75 -5.83
N VAL A 269 14.03 -4.60 -5.86
CA VAL A 269 15.47 -4.47 -5.65
C VAL A 269 15.72 -4.12 -4.19
N LEU A 270 16.27 -5.05 -3.43
CA LEU A 270 16.72 -4.79 -2.07
C LEU A 270 18.18 -4.37 -2.09
N VAL A 271 18.47 -3.20 -1.54
CA VAL A 271 19.84 -2.62 -1.52
C VAL A 271 20.26 -2.36 -0.09
N ARG A 272 21.53 -2.68 0.23
CA ARG A 272 22.15 -2.36 1.50
C ARG A 272 23.23 -1.30 1.26
N LEU A 273 22.88 -0.04 1.48
CA LEU A 273 23.74 1.11 1.25
C LEU A 273 24.64 1.40 2.46
N ARG A 274 25.91 1.62 2.19
CA ARG A 274 26.92 2.07 3.14
C ARG A 274 27.44 3.45 2.74
N ASP A 275 28.16 4.12 3.62
CA ASP A 275 28.74 5.44 3.33
C ASP A 275 29.65 5.43 2.10
N ASN A 276 30.43 4.38 1.91
CA ASN A 276 31.32 4.23 0.76
C ASN A 276 30.60 4.15 -0.59
N ASP A 277 29.34 3.69 -0.61
CA ASP A 277 28.54 3.55 -1.84
C ASP A 277 28.11 4.93 -2.39
N PHE A 278 28.22 5.97 -1.57
CA PHE A 278 28.02 7.37 -1.96
C PHE A 278 29.32 8.07 -2.41
N GLY A 279 30.38 7.32 -2.67
CA GLY A 279 31.63 7.80 -3.24
C GLY A 279 31.64 7.77 -4.77
N GLN A 280 32.35 6.79 -5.34
CA GLN A 280 32.52 6.69 -6.80
C GLN A 280 31.20 6.34 -7.53
N ASP A 281 30.32 5.58 -6.90
CA ASP A 281 29.10 5.03 -7.50
C ASP A 281 27.82 5.74 -7.07
N GLU A 282 27.94 6.90 -6.43
CA GLU A 282 26.78 7.72 -6.04
C GLU A 282 25.80 7.97 -7.17
N HIS A 283 26.30 8.09 -8.41
CA HIS A 283 25.44 8.32 -9.56
C HIS A 283 24.44 7.18 -9.82
N LEU A 284 24.82 5.91 -9.55
CA LEU A 284 23.93 4.75 -9.67
C LEU A 284 22.86 4.75 -8.57
N VAL A 285 23.28 5.04 -7.33
CA VAL A 285 22.34 5.16 -6.20
C VAL A 285 21.34 6.28 -6.46
N ARG A 286 21.81 7.42 -6.95
CA ARG A 286 20.98 8.58 -7.30
C ARG A 286 19.97 8.23 -8.40
N GLU A 287 20.44 7.60 -9.48
CA GLU A 287 19.59 7.17 -10.60
C GLU A 287 18.49 6.21 -10.14
N LEU A 288 18.84 5.22 -9.29
CA LEU A 288 17.86 4.28 -8.73
C LEU A 288 16.81 4.97 -7.86
N ILE A 289 17.22 5.86 -6.95
CA ILE A 289 16.33 6.63 -6.10
C ILE A 289 15.39 7.48 -6.96
N HIS A 290 15.93 8.20 -7.96
CA HIS A 290 15.15 9.04 -8.85
C HIS A 290 14.12 8.22 -9.64
N GLN A 291 14.51 7.06 -10.17
CA GLN A 291 13.57 6.20 -10.89
C GLN A 291 12.45 5.73 -9.98
N ALA A 292 12.78 5.25 -8.77
CA ALA A 292 11.77 4.77 -7.82
C ALA A 292 10.78 5.87 -7.41
N ILE A 293 11.27 7.10 -7.16
CA ILE A 293 10.39 8.25 -6.84
C ILE A 293 9.48 8.60 -8.01
N LYS A 294 10.01 8.61 -9.23
CA LYS A 294 9.24 8.93 -10.45
C LYS A 294 8.16 7.89 -10.71
N GLU A 295 8.51 6.61 -10.72
CA GLU A 295 7.56 5.51 -10.95
C GLU A 295 6.47 5.47 -9.87
N LYS A 296 6.84 5.82 -8.62
CA LYS A 296 5.88 5.92 -7.52
C LYS A 296 4.90 7.09 -7.67
N ALA A 297 5.33 8.19 -8.26
CA ALA A 297 4.47 9.35 -8.52
C ALA A 297 3.50 9.11 -9.69
N GLU A 298 3.84 8.19 -10.61
CA GLU A 298 3.04 7.84 -11.79
C GLU A 298 2.04 6.69 -11.51
N SER A 299 2.15 5.97 -10.36
CA SER A 299 1.30 4.84 -9.96
C SER A 299 0.21 5.23 -8.97
#